data_499a1c255ded421154ed15558d84702a
#
_entry.id   499a1c255ded421154ed15558d84702a
#
_cell.length_a   1.000
_cell.length_b   1.000
_cell.length_c   1.000
_cell.angle_alpha   90.00
_cell.angle_beta   90.00
_cell.angle_gamma   90.00
#
_symmetry.space_group_name_H-M   'P 1'
#
loop_
_entity.id
_entity.type
_entity.pdbx_description
1 polymer ?
#
loop_
_entity_poly.entity_id
_entity_poly.type
_entity_poly.pdbx_seq_one_letter_code
_entity_poly.pdbx_strand_id
1 'polypeptide(L)'
;PMANIGKVKSNGYELELRLNYVFRNNMRLWLNTNMTHAVSEVVFRDDPELTPAHRKAAGFAIGQTKTHLDNGFLTTWDDIYGSTERESNNKNKLPGDYSIIDFNGDGVINTDDQVAYGYTGTPQNTYNASLGFEWKGLSAFVQFYGVNNVSRDITFPTFDKQTNVVFKEKQIWSKDNGGEIP
;
A
#
# COMPACT_ATOMS: atom_id res chain seq x y z
N PRO A 1 -30.81 17.33 -7.32
CA PRO A 1 -31.13 16.06 -7.95
C PRO A 1 -29.98 15.07 -7.73
N MET A 2 -30.30 13.82 -7.38
CA MET A 2 -29.31 12.75 -7.33
C MET A 2 -29.06 12.26 -8.77
N ALA A 3 -27.80 12.14 -9.16
CA ALA A 3 -27.39 11.59 -10.44
C ALA A 3 -26.48 10.37 -10.22
N ASN A 4 -26.58 9.39 -11.12
CA ASN A 4 -25.68 8.23 -11.10
C ASN A 4 -24.43 8.56 -11.92
N ILE A 5 -23.33 8.93 -11.23
CA ILE A 5 -22.10 9.45 -11.85
C ILE A 5 -20.95 8.44 -11.85
N GLY A 6 -21.22 7.17 -11.54
CA GLY A 6 -20.17 6.16 -11.49
C GLY A 6 -20.67 4.73 -11.69
N LYS A 7 -19.80 3.88 -12.25
CA LYS A 7 -19.98 2.44 -12.40
C LYS A 7 -18.73 1.70 -11.92
N VAL A 8 -18.94 0.72 -11.08
CA VAL A 8 -17.88 -0.12 -10.51
C VAL A 8 -18.19 -1.58 -10.80
N LYS A 9 -17.13 -2.35 -11.03
CA LYS A 9 -17.15 -3.80 -11.14
C LYS A 9 -16.30 -4.38 -10.03
N SER A 10 -16.81 -5.43 -9.38
CA SER A 10 -16.05 -6.19 -8.39
C SER A 10 -16.11 -7.67 -8.73
N ASN A 11 -14.97 -8.36 -8.62
CA ASN A 11 -14.84 -9.79 -8.84
C ASN A 11 -14.04 -10.39 -7.70
N GLY A 12 -14.36 -11.64 -7.36
CA GLY A 12 -13.64 -12.33 -6.30
C GLY A 12 -14.08 -13.77 -6.15
N TYR A 13 -13.40 -14.46 -5.27
CA TYR A 13 -13.76 -15.80 -4.82
C TYR A 13 -13.44 -15.97 -3.35
N GLU A 14 -14.15 -16.86 -2.71
CA GLU A 14 -13.96 -17.25 -1.32
C GLU A 14 -13.86 -18.78 -1.24
N LEU A 15 -12.87 -19.26 -0.49
CA LEU A 15 -12.65 -20.66 -0.23
C LEU A 15 -12.69 -20.87 1.28
N GLU A 16 -13.47 -21.84 1.71
CA GLU A 16 -13.53 -22.28 3.11
C GLU A 16 -13.32 -23.78 3.20
N LEU A 17 -12.43 -24.20 4.10
CA LEU A 17 -12.19 -25.60 4.40
C LEU A 17 -12.30 -25.82 5.91
N ARG A 18 -13.17 -26.73 6.29
CA ARG A 18 -13.34 -27.18 7.68
C ARG A 18 -13.09 -28.68 7.76
N LEU A 19 -12.11 -29.06 8.55
CA LEU A 19 -11.79 -30.44 8.83
C LEU A 19 -11.95 -30.69 10.33
N ASN A 20 -12.49 -31.86 10.67
CA ASN A 20 -12.65 -32.31 12.04
C ASN A 20 -12.47 -33.83 12.07
N TYR A 21 -11.53 -34.29 12.85
CA TYR A 21 -11.24 -35.70 12.96
C TYR A 21 -11.09 -36.12 14.41
N VAL A 22 -11.78 -37.21 14.78
CA VAL A 22 -11.71 -37.82 16.11
C VAL A 22 -11.02 -39.17 16.00
N PHE A 23 -9.89 -39.30 16.66
CA PHE A 23 -9.11 -40.55 16.73
C PHE A 23 -9.74 -41.55 17.69
N ARG A 24 -9.36 -42.84 17.58
CA ARG A 24 -9.83 -43.92 18.48
C ARG A 24 -9.51 -43.70 19.96
N ASN A 25 -8.49 -42.92 20.28
CA ASN A 25 -8.09 -42.56 21.65
C ASN A 25 -8.80 -41.30 22.18
N ASN A 26 -9.91 -40.90 21.55
CA ASN A 26 -10.70 -39.68 21.84
C ASN A 26 -9.91 -38.36 21.68
N MET A 27 -8.79 -38.38 20.95
CA MET A 27 -8.12 -37.17 20.53
C MET A 27 -8.89 -36.58 19.34
N ARG A 28 -9.19 -35.31 19.41
CA ARG A 28 -9.84 -34.53 18.35
C ARG A 28 -8.87 -33.54 17.75
N LEU A 29 -8.73 -33.57 16.43
CA LEU A 29 -8.07 -32.49 15.65
C LEU A 29 -9.07 -31.78 14.80
N TRP A 30 -8.92 -30.46 14.72
CA TRP A 30 -9.73 -29.66 13.84
C TRP A 30 -8.90 -28.59 13.13
N LEU A 31 -9.28 -28.29 11.90
CA LEU A 31 -8.72 -27.22 11.08
C LEU A 31 -9.87 -26.45 10.45
N ASN A 32 -9.86 -25.14 10.64
CA ASN A 32 -10.72 -24.20 9.91
C ASN A 32 -9.82 -23.23 9.18
N THR A 33 -9.98 -23.14 7.88
CA THR A 33 -9.23 -22.16 7.08
C THR A 33 -10.15 -21.54 6.05
N ASN A 34 -9.97 -20.25 5.83
CA ASN A 34 -10.62 -19.51 4.76
C ASN A 34 -9.62 -18.61 4.03
N MET A 35 -9.91 -18.40 2.78
CA MET A 35 -9.19 -17.49 1.90
C MET A 35 -10.21 -16.71 1.09
N THR A 36 -10.08 -15.40 1.08
CA THR A 36 -10.91 -14.50 0.26
C THR A 36 -10.01 -13.71 -0.68
N HIS A 37 -10.39 -13.66 -1.94
CA HIS A 37 -9.79 -12.78 -2.94
C HIS A 37 -10.87 -11.89 -3.52
N ALA A 38 -10.66 -10.57 -3.51
CA ALA A 38 -11.59 -9.60 -4.09
C ALA A 38 -10.82 -8.44 -4.76
N VAL A 39 -11.20 -8.13 -5.99
CA VAL A 39 -10.65 -7.02 -6.76
C VAL A 39 -11.80 -6.15 -7.26
N SER A 40 -11.66 -4.84 -7.12
CA SER A 40 -12.61 -3.86 -7.65
C SER A 40 -11.96 -3.02 -8.74
N GLU A 41 -12.78 -2.56 -9.68
CA GLU A 41 -12.38 -1.66 -10.77
C GLU A 41 -13.47 -0.61 -10.99
N VAL A 42 -13.07 0.63 -11.08
CA VAL A 42 -13.92 1.74 -11.52
C VAL A 42 -14.02 1.67 -13.03
N VAL A 43 -15.16 1.22 -13.54
CA VAL A 43 -15.41 1.13 -14.99
C VAL A 43 -15.68 2.49 -15.60
N PHE A 44 -16.39 3.33 -14.86
CA PHE A 44 -16.75 4.68 -15.27
C PHE A 44 -16.90 5.57 -14.03
N ARG A 45 -16.42 6.79 -14.14
CA ARG A 45 -16.67 7.89 -13.24
C ARG A 45 -16.72 9.17 -14.05
N ASP A 46 -17.54 10.11 -13.63
CA ASP A 46 -17.60 11.44 -14.22
C ASP A 46 -16.41 12.29 -13.75
N ASP A 47 -15.23 11.92 -14.24
CA ASP A 47 -13.99 12.67 -13.97
C ASP A 47 -13.95 13.92 -14.88
N PRO A 48 -13.38 15.05 -14.42
CA PRO A 48 -13.25 16.26 -15.24
C PRO A 48 -12.57 15.97 -16.58
N GLU A 49 -13.05 16.56 -17.64
CA GLU A 49 -12.63 16.27 -19.03
C GLU A 49 -11.12 16.48 -19.24
N LEU A 50 -10.57 17.54 -18.64
CA LEU A 50 -9.15 17.89 -18.77
C LEU A 50 -8.21 17.07 -17.87
N THR A 51 -8.75 16.16 -17.03
CA THR A 51 -7.93 15.32 -16.19
C THR A 51 -7.10 14.36 -17.03
N PRO A 52 -5.77 14.30 -16.87
CA PRO A 52 -4.91 13.32 -17.56
C PRO A 52 -5.38 11.89 -17.35
N ALA A 53 -5.21 11.02 -18.35
CA ALA A 53 -5.73 9.65 -18.30
C ALA A 53 -5.23 8.85 -17.09
N HIS A 54 -3.96 9.00 -16.70
CA HIS A 54 -3.37 8.34 -15.53
C HIS A 54 -3.91 8.87 -14.19
N ARG A 55 -4.55 10.04 -14.20
CA ARG A 55 -5.20 10.67 -13.03
C ARG A 55 -6.68 10.31 -12.91
N LYS A 56 -7.34 9.86 -13.98
CA LYS A 56 -8.74 9.46 -13.95
C LYS A 56 -8.96 8.28 -13.01
N ALA A 57 -10.14 8.19 -12.41
CA ALA A 57 -10.49 7.06 -11.54
C ALA A 57 -10.80 5.79 -12.34
N ALA A 58 -11.34 5.94 -13.57
CA ALA A 58 -11.67 4.81 -14.44
C ALA A 58 -10.42 3.99 -14.81
N GLY A 59 -10.55 2.67 -14.80
CA GLY A 59 -9.49 1.72 -15.07
C GLY A 59 -8.65 1.33 -13.85
N PHE A 60 -8.92 1.93 -12.67
CA PHE A 60 -8.21 1.63 -11.43
C PHE A 60 -9.15 1.08 -10.36
N ALA A 61 -8.56 0.50 -9.32
CA ALA A 61 -9.32 0.01 -8.17
C ALA A 61 -9.96 1.17 -7.39
N ILE A 62 -11.08 0.90 -6.69
CA ILE A 62 -11.67 1.89 -5.78
C ILE A 62 -10.66 2.22 -4.68
N GLY A 63 -10.39 3.51 -4.48
CA GLY A 63 -9.43 3.94 -3.47
C GLY A 63 -7.97 3.65 -3.85
N GLN A 64 -7.67 3.50 -5.13
CA GLN A 64 -6.31 3.37 -5.64
C GLN A 64 -5.48 4.58 -5.23
N THR A 65 -4.39 4.33 -4.52
CA THR A 65 -3.41 5.36 -4.17
C THR A 65 -2.72 5.86 -5.42
N LYS A 66 -2.62 7.19 -5.53
CA LYS A 66 -1.84 7.85 -6.58
C LYS A 66 -0.77 8.69 -5.90
N THR A 67 0.46 8.53 -6.33
CA THR A 67 1.62 9.21 -5.76
C THR A 67 2.63 9.55 -6.85
N HIS A 68 3.56 10.43 -6.52
CA HIS A 68 4.69 10.70 -7.38
C HIS A 68 5.61 9.48 -7.42
N LEU A 69 6.15 9.19 -8.58
CA LEU A 69 7.26 8.26 -8.72
C LEU A 69 8.58 9.00 -8.51
N ASP A 70 9.57 8.30 -8.01
CA ASP A 70 10.91 8.82 -7.85
C ASP A 70 11.93 8.02 -8.67
N ASN A 71 13.06 8.64 -8.92
CA ASN A 71 14.22 8.06 -9.57
C ASN A 71 15.44 8.03 -8.62
N GLY A 72 15.20 7.75 -7.34
CA GLY A 72 16.22 7.76 -6.30
C GLY A 72 16.34 9.13 -5.61
N PHE A 73 17.54 9.44 -5.13
CA PHE A 73 17.78 10.62 -4.30
C PHE A 73 18.57 11.70 -5.02
N LEU A 74 18.28 12.95 -4.67
CA LEU A 74 19.12 14.10 -4.98
C LEU A 74 20.31 14.09 -4.00
N THR A 75 21.49 13.74 -4.46
CA THR A 75 22.66 13.50 -3.58
C THR A 75 23.56 14.72 -3.44
N THR A 76 23.54 15.60 -4.42
CA THR A 76 24.39 16.79 -4.49
C THR A 76 23.57 18.05 -4.71
N TRP A 77 24.18 19.22 -4.48
CA TRP A 77 23.57 20.49 -4.83
C TRP A 77 23.38 20.65 -6.34
N ASP A 78 24.28 20.07 -7.14
CA ASP A 78 24.17 20.10 -8.59
C ASP A 78 22.95 19.29 -9.06
N ASP A 79 22.66 18.13 -8.42
CA ASP A 79 21.43 17.38 -8.67
C ASP A 79 20.18 18.21 -8.35
N ILE A 80 20.22 18.97 -7.26
CA ILE A 80 19.09 19.82 -6.84
C ILE A 80 18.87 20.93 -7.87
N TYR A 81 19.93 21.61 -8.29
CA TYR A 81 19.82 22.69 -9.29
C TYR A 81 19.42 22.17 -10.68
N GLY A 82 19.81 20.95 -11.03
CA GLY A 82 19.43 20.28 -12.28
C GLY A 82 18.07 19.57 -12.21
N SER A 83 17.43 19.46 -11.03
CA SER A 83 16.16 18.75 -10.89
C SER A 83 14.99 19.57 -11.38
N THR A 84 13.93 18.89 -11.86
CA THR A 84 12.67 19.50 -12.25
C THR A 84 12.07 20.35 -11.12
N GLU A 85 11.56 21.52 -11.44
CA GLU A 85 10.96 22.43 -10.48
C GLU A 85 9.72 21.80 -9.83
N ARG A 86 9.53 22.01 -8.52
CA ARG A 86 8.32 21.63 -7.80
C ARG A 86 7.40 22.83 -7.66
N GLU A 87 6.12 22.66 -7.98
CA GLU A 87 5.10 23.71 -7.78
C GLU A 87 5.10 24.24 -6.34
N SER A 88 5.25 23.34 -5.36
CA SER A 88 5.35 23.71 -3.95
C SER A 88 6.66 23.21 -3.33
N ASN A 89 7.16 23.98 -2.38
CA ASN A 89 8.38 23.66 -1.61
C ASN A 89 9.67 23.51 -2.44
N ASN A 90 9.73 24.04 -3.66
CA ASN A 90 10.91 23.94 -4.51
C ASN A 90 12.19 24.46 -3.83
N LYS A 91 12.07 25.51 -3.04
CA LYS A 91 13.20 26.13 -2.31
C LYS A 91 13.69 25.31 -1.11
N ASN A 92 12.93 24.30 -0.69
CA ASN A 92 13.23 23.51 0.49
C ASN A 92 13.89 22.16 0.14
N LYS A 93 14.27 21.95 -1.12
CA LYS A 93 14.99 20.74 -1.53
C LYS A 93 16.34 20.67 -0.84
N LEU A 94 16.68 19.51 -0.33
CA LEU A 94 17.94 19.22 0.34
C LEU A 94 18.57 17.94 -0.25
N PRO A 95 19.91 17.78 -0.16
CA PRO A 95 20.53 16.50 -0.45
C PRO A 95 19.91 15.41 0.44
N GLY A 96 19.47 14.32 -0.19
CA GLY A 96 18.71 13.25 0.46
C GLY A 96 17.21 13.25 0.14
N ASP A 97 16.69 14.31 -0.46
CA ASP A 97 15.32 14.33 -0.96
C ASP A 97 15.15 13.42 -2.18
N TYR A 98 13.95 12.94 -2.40
CA TYR A 98 13.61 12.17 -3.60
C TYR A 98 13.71 13.00 -4.88
N SER A 99 14.32 12.42 -5.90
CA SER A 99 14.27 12.89 -7.27
C SER A 99 12.94 12.46 -7.90
N ILE A 100 11.93 13.31 -7.81
CA ILE A 100 10.59 13.04 -8.32
C ILE A 100 10.59 13.14 -9.85
N ILE A 101 9.90 12.20 -10.50
CA ILE A 101 9.76 12.14 -11.95
C ILE A 101 8.64 13.08 -12.39
N ASP A 102 8.94 13.96 -13.35
CA ASP A 102 7.96 14.69 -14.14
C ASP A 102 7.29 13.71 -15.11
N PHE A 103 6.12 13.22 -14.73
CA PHE A 103 5.45 12.15 -15.46
C PHE A 103 4.75 12.63 -16.73
N ASN A 104 4.22 13.83 -16.72
CA ASN A 104 3.54 14.43 -17.86
C ASN A 104 4.50 15.20 -18.78
N GLY A 105 5.73 15.51 -18.34
CA GLY A 105 6.77 16.18 -19.12
C GLY A 105 6.54 17.67 -19.29
N ASP A 106 5.80 18.32 -18.39
CA ASP A 106 5.50 19.76 -18.50
C ASP A 106 6.58 20.66 -17.86
N GLY A 107 7.58 20.08 -17.19
CA GLY A 107 8.69 20.76 -16.54
C GLY A 107 8.40 21.22 -15.11
N VAL A 108 7.26 20.87 -14.52
CA VAL A 108 6.88 21.23 -13.15
C VAL A 108 6.26 20.05 -12.42
N ILE A 109 6.87 19.62 -11.32
CA ILE A 109 6.31 18.55 -10.47
C ILE A 109 5.11 19.09 -9.69
N ASN A 110 3.94 18.56 -10.00
CA ASN A 110 2.68 18.91 -9.35
C ASN A 110 1.76 17.70 -9.19
N THR A 111 0.47 17.92 -8.91
CA THR A 111 -0.47 16.81 -8.74
C THR A 111 -0.74 16.02 -10.02
N ASP A 112 -0.47 16.57 -11.19
CA ASP A 112 -0.68 15.89 -12.46
C ASP A 112 0.39 14.84 -12.78
N ASP A 113 1.50 14.83 -12.02
CA ASP A 113 2.54 13.81 -12.09
C ASP A 113 2.26 12.58 -11.21
N GLN A 114 1.17 12.61 -10.43
CA GLN A 114 0.82 11.47 -9.59
C GLN A 114 0.18 10.36 -10.42
N VAL A 115 0.72 9.17 -10.31
CA VAL A 115 0.26 7.94 -10.99
C VAL A 115 -0.19 6.89 -9.99
N ALA A 116 -0.98 5.93 -10.46
CA ALA A 116 -1.37 4.79 -9.64
C ALA A 116 -0.15 3.98 -9.24
N TYR A 117 0.00 3.73 -7.95
CA TYR A 117 1.12 2.98 -7.38
C TYR A 117 0.63 1.96 -6.33
N GLY A 118 1.23 0.77 -6.36
CA GLY A 118 0.92 -0.29 -5.41
C GLY A 118 -0.54 -0.73 -5.45
N TYR A 119 -1.02 -1.15 -4.29
CA TYR A 119 -2.39 -1.61 -4.09
C TYR A 119 -3.21 -0.59 -3.31
N THR A 120 -4.49 -0.85 -3.18
CA THR A 120 -5.37 -0.06 -2.30
C THR A 120 -5.09 -0.34 -0.83
N GLY A 121 -5.57 0.52 0.06
CA GLY A 121 -5.50 0.29 1.51
C GLY A 121 -6.37 -0.88 2.00
N THR A 122 -7.24 -1.43 1.14
CA THR A 122 -8.01 -2.65 1.41
C THR A 122 -7.30 -3.84 0.78
N PRO A 123 -6.95 -4.88 1.55
CA PRO A 123 -6.30 -6.06 1.01
C PRO A 123 -7.14 -6.75 -0.06
N GLN A 124 -6.50 -7.16 -1.16
CA GLN A 124 -7.16 -8.00 -2.15
C GLN A 124 -7.27 -9.46 -1.70
N ASN A 125 -6.32 -9.92 -0.89
CA ASN A 125 -6.32 -11.27 -0.34
C ASN A 125 -6.29 -11.23 1.17
N THR A 126 -7.15 -12.05 1.79
CA THR A 126 -7.13 -12.31 3.22
C THR A 126 -7.08 -13.81 3.48
N TYR A 127 -6.33 -14.21 4.48
CA TYR A 127 -6.17 -15.60 4.85
C TYR A 127 -6.40 -15.76 6.35
N ASN A 128 -7.10 -16.80 6.72
CA ASN A 128 -7.25 -17.19 8.11
C ASN A 128 -7.12 -18.71 8.21
N ALA A 129 -6.34 -19.20 9.15
CA ALA A 129 -6.23 -20.61 9.45
C ALA A 129 -6.19 -20.80 10.96
N SER A 130 -7.08 -21.66 11.48
CA SER A 130 -7.13 -22.05 12.88
C SER A 130 -7.00 -23.55 12.98
N LEU A 131 -6.00 -24.01 13.71
CA LEU A 131 -5.72 -25.41 13.96
C LEU A 131 -5.81 -25.66 15.47
N GLY A 132 -6.52 -26.67 15.88
CA GLY A 132 -6.61 -27.03 17.29
C GLY A 132 -6.74 -28.51 17.55
N PHE A 133 -6.45 -28.89 18.79
CA PHE A 133 -6.64 -30.26 19.26
C PHE A 133 -7.26 -30.29 20.67
N GLU A 134 -7.91 -31.37 20.95
CA GLU A 134 -8.51 -31.68 22.25
C GLU A 134 -8.16 -33.13 22.62
N TRP A 135 -7.65 -33.34 23.82
CA TRP A 135 -7.35 -34.67 24.31
C TRP A 135 -7.29 -34.73 25.83
N LYS A 136 -8.03 -35.68 26.44
CA LYS A 136 -8.04 -35.95 27.90
C LYS A 136 -8.21 -34.68 28.77
N GLY A 137 -9.07 -33.76 28.36
CA GLY A 137 -9.29 -32.48 29.09
C GLY A 137 -8.30 -31.37 28.78
N LEU A 138 -7.26 -31.65 27.99
CA LEU A 138 -6.34 -30.62 27.46
C LEU A 138 -6.85 -30.16 26.10
N SER A 139 -6.95 -28.83 25.91
CA SER A 139 -7.22 -28.22 24.61
C SER A 139 -6.21 -27.14 24.30
N ALA A 140 -5.80 -27.06 23.04
CA ALA A 140 -4.99 -25.97 22.54
C ALA A 140 -5.37 -25.66 21.09
N PHE A 141 -5.20 -24.40 20.70
CA PHE A 141 -5.33 -23.99 19.31
C PHE A 141 -4.33 -22.89 18.97
N VAL A 142 -4.05 -22.77 17.69
CA VAL A 142 -3.27 -21.69 17.11
C VAL A 142 -4.06 -21.12 15.94
N GLN A 143 -4.00 -19.79 15.81
CA GLN A 143 -4.65 -19.07 14.72
C GLN A 143 -3.62 -18.23 13.98
N PHE A 144 -3.67 -18.30 12.66
CA PHE A 144 -2.88 -17.48 11.74
C PHE A 144 -3.83 -16.57 10.96
N TYR A 145 -3.44 -15.33 10.83
CA TYR A 145 -4.12 -14.37 9.97
C TYR A 145 -3.09 -13.68 9.09
N GLY A 146 -3.41 -13.54 7.82
CA GLY A 146 -2.53 -12.87 6.86
C GLY A 146 -3.33 -12.11 5.82
N VAL A 147 -2.69 -11.09 5.29
CA VAL A 147 -3.19 -10.30 4.17
C VAL A 147 -2.05 -10.03 3.19
N ASN A 148 -2.38 -9.93 1.92
CA ASN A 148 -1.45 -9.43 0.91
C ASN A 148 -2.16 -8.61 -0.17
N ASN A 149 -1.41 -8.07 -1.11
CA ASN A 149 -1.88 -7.11 -2.10
C ASN A 149 -2.61 -5.94 -1.42
N VAL A 150 -1.91 -5.31 -0.49
CA VAL A 150 -2.35 -4.12 0.24
C VAL A 150 -1.19 -3.14 0.38
N SER A 151 -1.45 -1.87 0.18
CA SER A 151 -0.48 -0.80 0.43
C SER A 151 -0.94 0.04 1.61
N ARG A 152 0.00 0.45 2.43
CA ARG A 152 -0.26 1.37 3.53
C ARG A 152 0.80 2.45 3.56
N ASP A 153 0.36 3.66 3.80
CA ASP A 153 1.27 4.76 4.11
C ASP A 153 1.84 4.54 5.52
N ILE A 154 3.16 4.59 5.60
CA ILE A 154 3.86 4.55 6.88
C ILE A 154 4.28 5.98 7.20
N THR A 155 3.59 6.56 8.17
CA THR A 155 3.93 7.90 8.67
C THR A 155 4.79 7.75 9.91
N PHE A 156 6.02 8.23 9.85
CA PHE A 156 6.86 8.34 11.03
C PHE A 156 6.54 9.64 11.76
N PRO A 157 6.27 9.58 13.08
CA PRO A 157 6.07 10.81 13.85
C PRO A 157 7.35 11.64 13.84
N THR A 158 7.21 12.92 13.59
CA THR A 158 8.32 13.89 13.60
C THR A 158 8.82 14.15 15.02
N PHE A 159 10.07 14.54 15.16
CA PHE A 159 10.75 14.76 16.46
C PHE A 159 10.05 15.80 17.36
N ASP A 160 9.28 16.71 16.80
CA ASP A 160 8.54 17.74 17.52
C ASP A 160 7.33 17.21 18.32
N LYS A 161 6.91 15.96 18.10
CA LYS A 161 5.78 15.34 18.79
C LYS A 161 6.17 14.39 19.92
N GLN A 162 7.37 14.48 20.45
CA GLN A 162 7.86 13.67 21.58
C GLN A 162 7.65 12.16 21.44
N THR A 163 7.62 11.66 20.24
CA THR A 163 7.48 10.22 19.99
C THR A 163 8.87 9.61 19.87
N ASN A 164 9.18 8.62 20.71
CA ASN A 164 10.43 7.88 20.62
C ASN A 164 10.41 6.99 19.37
N VAL A 165 10.90 7.51 18.27
CA VAL A 165 11.10 6.73 17.05
C VAL A 165 12.53 6.22 17.06
N VAL A 166 12.67 4.90 17.13
CA VAL A 166 13.98 4.24 17.02
C VAL A 166 14.22 3.96 15.54
N PHE A 167 15.10 4.75 14.92
CA PHE A 167 15.59 4.45 13.58
C PHE A 167 16.82 3.54 13.68
N LYS A 168 16.90 2.55 12.83
CA LYS A 168 18.14 1.82 12.61
C LYS A 168 19.08 2.72 11.80
N GLU A 169 20.36 2.77 12.16
CA GLU A 169 21.37 3.65 11.55
C GLU A 169 21.44 3.62 10.01
N LYS A 170 21.00 2.52 9.39
CA LYS A 170 21.03 2.35 7.93
C LYS A 170 19.72 2.69 7.21
N GLN A 171 18.72 3.17 7.93
CA GLN A 171 17.39 3.44 7.36
C GLN A 171 17.17 4.89 6.95
N ILE A 172 18.05 5.80 7.35
CA ILE A 172 17.96 7.22 6.99
C ILE A 172 19.07 7.52 6.00
N TRP A 173 18.74 8.26 4.95
CA TRP A 173 19.74 8.70 3.99
C TRP A 173 20.81 9.55 4.69
N SER A 174 22.07 9.25 4.43
CA SER A 174 23.21 10.09 4.77
C SER A 174 24.23 10.01 3.65
N LYS A 175 25.08 11.03 3.54
CA LYS A 175 26.16 11.09 2.55
C LYS A 175 27.08 9.87 2.60
N ASP A 176 27.26 9.30 3.79
CA ASP A 176 28.20 8.21 4.04
C ASP A 176 27.61 6.82 3.76
N ASN A 177 26.30 6.65 3.84
CA ASN A 177 25.65 5.35 3.65
C ASN A 177 24.88 5.20 2.33
N GLY A 178 24.73 6.28 1.56
CA GLY A 178 24.00 6.29 0.30
C GLY A 178 22.49 6.02 0.40
N GLY A 179 22.00 5.83 1.61
CA GLY A 179 20.60 5.64 2.05
C GLY A 179 19.75 4.67 1.26
N GLU A 180 19.20 3.68 1.96
CA GLU A 180 18.12 2.84 1.39
C GLU A 180 16.72 3.46 1.63
N ILE A 181 16.63 4.44 2.54
CA ILE A 181 15.39 5.14 2.90
C ILE A 181 15.73 6.61 3.22
N PRO A 182 14.97 7.59 2.70
CA PRO A 182 15.16 9.00 2.97
C PRO A 182 14.88 9.36 4.40
#